data_092adb9bc753d5a612ef8c0bcec5fb2d
#
_entry.id   092adb9bc753d5a612ef8c0bcec5fb2d
#
_cell.length_a   1.000
_cell.length_b   1.000
_cell.length_c   1.000
_cell.angle_alpha   90.00
_cell.angle_beta   90.00
_cell.angle_gamma   90.00
#
_symmetry.space_group_name_H-M   'P 1'
#
loop_
_entity.id
_entity.type
_entity.pdbx_description
1 polymer ?
#
loop_
_entity_poly.entity_id
_entity_poly.type
_entity_poly.pdbx_seq_one_letter_code
_entity_poly.pdbx_strand_id
1 'polypeptide(L)'
;MLGFLLLTFLTVYAFVAALLATTRLRYGSRAETLLTACLLWNFIILLPIHALGVAGVLYRSTLGWSSFLISSAVIGASFARVDSWEGFLREGWQTAHDVARLPFEALTISFQRRSLVFVGLVAVLSVLSWTAWMAYLAPSDAWDGIWYHETMIGYAIQNHGYATMHLPMNLTQQANGYPRNCEMTGLWFVIFTDRRLVELPNSLMAVATADSHCSGLVTSRCT
;
A
#
# COMPACT_ATOMS: atom_id res chain seq x y z
N MET A 1 -10.37 -9.31 -16.30
CA MET A 1 -8.94 -9.41 -16.67
C MET A 1 -8.28 -8.04 -16.89
N LEU A 2 -8.80 -7.19 -17.79
CA LEU A 2 -8.21 -5.86 -18.07
C LEU A 2 -8.10 -4.97 -16.81
N GLY A 3 -9.11 -4.98 -15.93
CA GLY A 3 -9.09 -4.20 -14.69
C GLY A 3 -7.99 -4.61 -13.73
N PHE A 4 -7.76 -5.90 -13.59
CA PHE A 4 -6.68 -6.42 -12.76
C PHE A 4 -5.29 -6.03 -13.31
N LEU A 5 -5.10 -6.09 -14.62
CA LEU A 5 -3.86 -5.64 -15.26
C LEU A 5 -3.61 -4.14 -15.04
N LEU A 6 -4.66 -3.33 -15.18
CA LEU A 6 -4.57 -1.90 -14.93
C LEU A 6 -4.25 -1.59 -13.45
N LEU A 7 -4.94 -2.25 -12.51
CA LEU A 7 -4.64 -2.14 -11.08
C LEU A 7 -3.18 -2.49 -10.80
N THR A 8 -2.72 -3.66 -11.28
CA THR A 8 -1.34 -4.11 -11.07
C THR A 8 -0.34 -3.12 -11.64
N PHE A 9 -0.55 -2.65 -12.87
CA PHE A 9 0.31 -1.65 -13.50
C PHE A 9 0.39 -0.37 -12.67
N LEU A 10 -0.75 0.22 -12.31
CA LEU A 10 -0.78 1.49 -11.56
C LEU A 10 -0.20 1.34 -10.16
N THR A 11 -0.47 0.22 -9.49
CA THR A 11 0.06 -0.08 -8.15
C THR A 11 1.58 -0.21 -8.17
N VAL A 12 2.12 -0.99 -9.11
CA VAL A 12 3.57 -1.16 -9.30
C VAL A 12 4.21 0.16 -9.72
N TYR A 13 3.60 0.90 -10.64
CA TYR A 13 4.11 2.20 -11.10
C TYR A 13 4.19 3.23 -9.98
N ALA A 14 3.15 3.32 -9.14
CA ALA A 14 3.15 4.18 -7.95
C ALA A 14 4.21 3.74 -6.93
N PHE A 15 4.41 2.43 -6.73
CA PHE A 15 5.45 1.92 -5.85
C PHE A 15 6.86 2.23 -6.37
N VAL A 16 7.11 2.07 -7.67
CA VAL A 16 8.38 2.45 -8.30
C VAL A 16 8.64 3.95 -8.13
N ALA A 17 7.61 4.79 -8.34
CA ALA A 17 7.72 6.23 -8.12
C ALA A 17 8.10 6.56 -6.66
N ALA A 18 7.45 5.92 -5.68
CA ALA A 18 7.76 6.07 -4.27
C ALA A 18 9.19 5.62 -3.95
N LEU A 19 9.61 4.46 -4.47
CA LEU A 19 10.94 3.92 -4.25
C LEU A 19 12.03 4.84 -4.84
N LEU A 20 11.86 5.36 -6.05
CA LEU A 20 12.77 6.32 -6.68
C LEU A 20 12.85 7.63 -5.90
N ALA A 21 11.74 8.09 -5.32
CA ALA A 21 11.73 9.26 -4.46
C ALA A 21 12.52 9.03 -3.16
N THR A 22 12.46 7.83 -2.57
CA THR A 22 13.21 7.51 -1.34
C THR A 22 14.71 7.50 -1.54
N THR A 23 15.22 7.18 -2.75
CA THR A 23 16.66 7.24 -3.03
C THR A 23 17.23 8.65 -2.81
N ARG A 24 16.37 9.68 -2.88
CA ARG A 24 16.76 11.10 -2.68
C ARG A 24 16.86 11.50 -1.21
N LEU A 25 16.28 10.70 -0.31
CA LEU A 25 16.23 11.01 1.12
C LEU A 25 17.45 10.48 1.91
N ARG A 26 18.27 9.62 1.30
CA ARG A 26 19.55 9.09 1.83
C ARG A 26 19.43 8.53 3.25
N TYR A 27 18.56 7.54 3.42
CA TYR A 27 18.41 6.86 4.71
C TYR A 27 19.62 6.03 5.11
N GLY A 28 19.84 5.91 6.44
CA GLY A 28 20.92 5.10 6.98
C GLY A 28 20.68 3.60 6.95
N SER A 29 19.41 3.15 6.83
CA SER A 29 19.07 1.74 6.83
C SER A 29 18.11 1.37 5.68
N ARG A 30 18.21 0.12 5.23
CA ARG A 30 17.30 -0.44 4.21
C ARG A 30 15.85 -0.52 4.70
N ALA A 31 15.65 -0.76 5.99
CA ALA A 31 14.33 -0.82 6.60
C ALA A 31 13.63 0.54 6.59
N GLU A 32 14.36 1.62 6.91
CA GLU A 32 13.84 2.99 6.80
C GLU A 32 13.48 3.33 5.35
N THR A 33 14.29 2.90 4.39
CA THR A 33 14.02 3.07 2.97
C THR A 33 12.72 2.36 2.57
N LEU A 34 12.53 1.10 2.99
CA LEU A 34 11.30 0.34 2.70
C LEU A 34 10.08 0.99 3.34
N LEU A 35 10.17 1.32 4.63
CA LEU A 35 9.05 1.95 5.36
C LEU A 35 8.64 3.26 4.69
N THR A 36 9.62 4.10 4.34
CA THR A 36 9.34 5.37 3.67
C THR A 36 8.78 5.17 2.27
N ALA A 37 9.27 4.17 1.51
CA ALA A 37 8.70 3.83 0.22
C ALA A 37 7.22 3.39 0.35
N CYS A 38 6.88 2.58 1.35
CA CYS A 38 5.50 2.17 1.63
C CYS A 38 4.62 3.37 2.02
N LEU A 39 5.11 4.28 2.86
CA LEU A 39 4.37 5.48 3.24
C LEU A 39 4.13 6.42 2.06
N LEU A 40 5.16 6.68 1.24
CA LEU A 40 5.04 7.49 0.03
C LEU A 40 4.12 6.82 -1.01
N TRP A 41 4.23 5.53 -1.19
CA TRP A 41 3.34 4.77 -2.06
C TRP A 41 1.87 4.91 -1.64
N ASN A 42 1.59 4.75 -0.34
CA ASN A 42 0.24 4.94 0.20
C ASN A 42 -0.25 6.38 -0.03
N PHE A 43 0.61 7.38 0.17
CA PHE A 43 0.30 8.78 -0.10
C PHE A 43 0.00 9.03 -1.59
N ILE A 44 0.81 8.48 -2.51
CA ILE A 44 0.61 8.61 -3.97
C ILE A 44 -0.74 8.01 -4.39
N ILE A 45 -1.19 6.92 -3.75
CA ILE A 45 -2.49 6.29 -4.00
C ILE A 45 -3.63 7.11 -3.40
N LEU A 46 -3.51 7.54 -2.15
CA LEU A 46 -4.57 8.23 -1.44
C LEU A 46 -4.83 9.66 -1.95
N LEU A 47 -3.78 10.36 -2.35
CA LEU A 47 -3.89 11.75 -2.80
C LEU A 47 -4.90 11.94 -3.94
N PRO A 48 -4.84 11.20 -5.08
CA PRO A 48 -5.83 11.33 -6.13
C PRO A 48 -7.22 10.84 -5.70
N ILE A 49 -7.32 9.81 -4.86
CA ILE A 49 -8.61 9.32 -4.35
C ILE A 49 -9.31 10.42 -3.55
N HIS A 50 -8.58 11.07 -2.63
CA HIS A 50 -9.14 12.15 -1.83
C HIS A 50 -9.50 13.37 -2.68
N ALA A 51 -8.63 13.79 -3.57
CA ALA A 51 -8.88 14.94 -4.42
C ALA A 51 -10.12 14.73 -5.32
N LEU A 52 -10.19 13.60 -6.01
CA LEU A 52 -11.30 13.28 -6.90
C LEU A 52 -12.59 12.96 -6.13
N GLY A 53 -12.47 12.29 -4.97
CA GLY A 53 -13.62 11.94 -4.15
C GLY A 53 -14.29 13.14 -3.52
N VAL A 54 -13.52 14.14 -3.09
CA VAL A 54 -14.07 15.41 -2.60
C VAL A 54 -14.67 16.23 -3.74
N ALA A 55 -14.06 16.20 -4.92
CA ALA A 55 -14.55 16.88 -6.11
C ALA A 55 -15.80 16.21 -6.75
N GLY A 56 -16.18 15.00 -6.34
CA GLY A 56 -17.33 14.27 -6.91
C GLY A 56 -17.07 13.73 -8.32
N VAL A 57 -15.81 13.49 -8.69
CA VAL A 57 -15.39 13.02 -10.02
C VAL A 57 -14.53 11.75 -9.94
N LEU A 58 -14.76 10.93 -8.92
CA LEU A 58 -14.05 9.69 -8.64
C LEU A 58 -14.53 8.57 -9.56
N TYR A 59 -14.15 8.62 -10.82
CA TYR A 59 -14.36 7.55 -11.78
C TYR A 59 -13.11 6.70 -11.90
N ARG A 60 -13.26 5.46 -12.33
CA ARG A 60 -12.14 4.57 -12.63
C ARG A 60 -11.12 5.19 -13.58
N SER A 61 -11.58 5.88 -14.62
CA SER A 61 -10.73 6.53 -15.62
C SER A 61 -9.99 7.74 -15.05
N THR A 62 -10.69 8.64 -14.34
CA THR A 62 -10.07 9.83 -13.74
C THR A 62 -9.04 9.44 -12.69
N LEU A 63 -9.34 8.43 -11.86
CA LEU A 63 -8.40 7.92 -10.87
C LEU A 63 -7.17 7.29 -11.54
N GLY A 64 -7.37 6.48 -12.58
CA GLY A 64 -6.26 5.87 -13.31
C GLY A 64 -5.31 6.92 -13.91
N TRP A 65 -5.85 7.91 -14.62
CA TRP A 65 -5.05 9.00 -15.20
C TRP A 65 -4.38 9.88 -14.14
N SER A 66 -5.09 10.26 -13.09
CA SER A 66 -4.52 11.08 -12.01
C SER A 66 -3.39 10.37 -11.29
N SER A 67 -3.55 9.08 -10.99
CA SER A 67 -2.50 8.27 -10.37
C SER A 67 -1.28 8.11 -11.27
N PHE A 68 -1.49 7.89 -12.56
CA PHE A 68 -0.41 7.83 -13.55
C PHE A 68 0.35 9.16 -13.62
N LEU A 69 -0.35 10.29 -13.71
CA LEU A 69 0.25 11.63 -13.78
C LEU A 69 1.01 11.99 -12.50
N ILE A 70 0.43 11.70 -11.31
CA ILE A 70 1.10 11.96 -10.03
C ILE A 70 2.37 11.11 -9.91
N SER A 71 2.30 9.81 -10.23
CA SER A 71 3.47 8.93 -10.20
C SER A 71 4.56 9.41 -11.17
N SER A 72 4.17 9.82 -12.38
CA SER A 72 5.09 10.40 -13.38
C SER A 72 5.73 11.70 -12.89
N ALA A 73 4.96 12.57 -12.24
CA ALA A 73 5.47 13.81 -11.65
C ALA A 73 6.47 13.54 -10.53
N VAL A 74 6.21 12.54 -9.67
CA VAL A 74 7.14 12.11 -8.61
C VAL A 74 8.44 11.57 -9.20
N ILE A 75 8.37 10.73 -10.24
CA ILE A 75 9.56 10.23 -10.96
C ILE A 75 10.34 11.40 -11.58
N GLY A 76 9.65 12.30 -12.29
CA GLY A 76 10.27 13.48 -12.90
C GLY A 76 10.95 14.40 -11.88
N ALA A 77 10.31 14.66 -10.74
CA ALA A 77 10.89 15.45 -9.66
C ALA A 77 12.10 14.76 -9.00
N SER A 78 12.07 13.43 -8.94
CA SER A 78 13.20 12.64 -8.42
C SER A 78 14.37 12.65 -9.39
N PHE A 79 14.09 12.61 -10.70
CA PHE A 79 15.10 12.69 -11.76
C PHE A 79 15.73 14.07 -11.87
N ALA A 80 14.98 15.15 -11.71
CA ALA A 80 15.48 16.53 -11.82
C ALA A 80 16.64 16.87 -10.86
N ARG A 81 16.94 16.00 -9.90
CA ARG A 81 18.02 16.13 -8.92
C ARG A 81 19.23 15.25 -9.21
N VAL A 82 19.33 14.73 -10.42
CA VAL A 82 20.38 13.78 -10.83
C VAL A 82 21.04 14.25 -12.12
N ASP A 83 22.36 14.09 -12.19
CA ASP A 83 23.14 14.55 -13.33
C ASP A 83 23.01 13.66 -14.58
N SER A 84 22.59 12.38 -14.41
CA SER A 84 22.46 11.44 -15.53
C SER A 84 21.32 10.44 -15.34
N TRP A 85 20.64 10.10 -16.45
CA TRP A 85 19.58 9.08 -16.48
C TRP A 85 20.09 7.68 -16.09
N GLU A 86 21.27 7.32 -16.55
CA GLU A 86 21.89 6.03 -16.23
C GLU A 86 22.18 5.89 -14.73
N GLY A 87 22.70 6.96 -14.11
CA GLY A 87 22.91 7.03 -12.67
C GLY A 87 21.63 6.85 -11.89
N PHE A 88 20.56 7.54 -12.31
CA PHE A 88 19.24 7.46 -11.70
C PHE A 88 18.65 6.04 -11.75
N LEU A 89 18.67 5.40 -12.91
CA LEU A 89 18.17 4.03 -13.06
C LEU A 89 18.99 3.03 -12.25
N ARG A 90 20.32 3.17 -12.25
CA ARG A 90 21.22 2.28 -11.49
C ARG A 90 20.97 2.39 -9.98
N GLU A 91 20.84 3.59 -9.44
CA GLU A 91 20.51 3.80 -8.02
C GLU A 91 19.15 3.22 -7.68
N GLY A 92 18.14 3.48 -8.50
CA GLY A 92 16.80 2.93 -8.33
C GLY A 92 16.79 1.40 -8.35
N TRP A 93 17.51 0.80 -9.29
CA TRP A 93 17.65 -0.65 -9.38
C TRP A 93 18.37 -1.25 -8.16
N GLN A 94 19.46 -0.63 -7.71
CA GLN A 94 20.17 -1.06 -6.51
C GLN A 94 19.27 -0.99 -5.29
N THR A 95 18.55 0.11 -5.10
CA THR A 95 17.61 0.27 -3.99
C THR A 95 16.48 -0.77 -4.04
N ALA A 96 15.88 -1.00 -5.21
CA ALA A 96 14.86 -2.02 -5.39
C ALA A 96 15.38 -3.42 -5.05
N HIS A 97 16.58 -3.76 -5.52
CA HIS A 97 17.21 -5.04 -5.26
C HIS A 97 17.56 -5.22 -3.78
N ASP A 98 18.07 -4.18 -3.13
CA ASP A 98 18.39 -4.20 -1.71
C ASP A 98 17.14 -4.37 -0.84
N VAL A 99 16.05 -3.67 -1.17
CA VAL A 99 14.76 -3.80 -0.49
C VAL A 99 14.16 -5.20 -0.72
N ALA A 100 14.21 -5.72 -1.95
CA ALA A 100 13.67 -7.05 -2.28
C ALA A 100 14.42 -8.20 -1.57
N ARG A 101 15.65 -7.99 -1.19
CA ARG A 101 16.46 -9.00 -0.45
C ARG A 101 16.15 -9.05 1.05
N LEU A 102 15.60 -7.97 1.63
CA LEU A 102 15.37 -7.88 3.09
C LEU A 102 14.61 -9.09 3.67
N PRO A 103 13.47 -9.54 3.12
CA PRO A 103 12.74 -10.67 3.67
C PRO A 103 13.55 -11.98 3.59
N PHE A 104 14.31 -12.18 2.52
CA PHE A 104 15.16 -13.38 2.35
C PHE A 104 16.35 -13.37 3.31
N GLU A 105 16.98 -12.21 3.50
CA GLU A 105 18.07 -12.04 4.46
C GLU A 105 17.56 -12.26 5.90
N ALA A 106 16.41 -11.69 6.26
CA ALA A 106 15.79 -11.89 7.56
C ALA A 106 15.48 -13.36 7.83
N LEU A 107 14.89 -14.07 6.86
CA LEU A 107 14.62 -15.50 6.93
C LEU A 107 15.91 -16.31 7.10
N THR A 108 16.92 -16.03 6.27
CA THR A 108 18.18 -16.78 6.27
C THR A 108 18.94 -16.60 7.59
N ILE A 109 19.07 -15.36 8.07
CA ILE A 109 19.74 -15.05 9.33
C ILE A 109 19.00 -15.69 10.51
N SER A 110 17.66 -15.59 10.53
CA SER A 110 16.85 -16.17 11.59
C SER A 110 16.93 -17.69 11.62
N PHE A 111 16.97 -18.34 10.46
CA PHE A 111 17.14 -19.78 10.31
C PHE A 111 18.52 -20.25 10.79
N GLN A 112 19.61 -19.59 10.32
CA GLN A 112 20.98 -19.93 10.71
C GLN A 112 21.23 -19.82 12.20
N ARG A 113 20.61 -18.81 12.85
CA ARG A 113 20.71 -18.61 14.30
C ARG A 113 19.84 -19.56 15.11
N ARG A 114 19.04 -20.43 14.50
CA ARG A 114 18.07 -21.35 15.15
C ARG A 114 17.27 -20.65 16.25
N SER A 115 16.89 -19.40 16.01
CA SER A 115 16.27 -18.53 17.00
C SER A 115 14.75 -18.73 17.03
N LEU A 116 14.14 -18.48 18.20
CA LEU A 116 12.68 -18.39 18.34
C LEU A 116 12.08 -17.35 17.37
N VAL A 117 12.88 -16.37 16.93
CA VAL A 117 12.51 -15.36 15.95
C VAL A 117 12.15 -16.02 14.60
N PHE A 118 12.88 -17.07 14.19
CA PHE A 118 12.55 -17.81 12.96
C PHE A 118 11.17 -18.46 13.05
N VAL A 119 10.88 -19.13 14.17
CA VAL A 119 9.58 -19.76 14.39
C VAL A 119 8.47 -18.70 14.39
N GLY A 120 8.69 -17.59 15.09
CA GLY A 120 7.77 -16.47 15.10
C GLY A 120 7.52 -15.88 13.71
N LEU A 121 8.58 -15.68 12.92
CA LEU A 121 8.48 -15.16 11.55
C LEU A 121 7.70 -16.11 10.62
N VAL A 122 7.99 -17.40 10.68
CA VAL A 122 7.24 -18.42 9.92
C VAL A 122 5.77 -18.44 10.32
N ALA A 123 5.48 -18.38 11.63
CA ALA A 123 4.11 -18.33 12.12
C ALA A 123 3.37 -17.08 11.60
N VAL A 124 3.98 -15.90 11.71
CA VAL A 124 3.40 -14.65 11.20
C VAL A 124 3.15 -14.72 9.68
N LEU A 125 4.11 -15.16 8.89
CA LEU A 125 3.95 -15.31 7.44
C LEU A 125 2.86 -16.32 7.08
N SER A 126 2.75 -17.42 7.85
CA SER A 126 1.70 -18.41 7.63
C SER A 126 0.31 -17.84 7.93
N VAL A 127 0.17 -17.12 9.04
CA VAL A 127 -1.10 -16.46 9.41
C VAL A 127 -1.47 -15.39 8.38
N LEU A 128 -0.53 -14.54 7.93
CA LEU A 128 -0.78 -13.54 6.93
C LEU A 128 -1.16 -14.14 5.57
N SER A 129 -0.48 -15.21 5.15
CA SER A 129 -0.82 -15.92 3.92
C SER A 129 -2.21 -16.56 4.01
N TRP A 130 -2.54 -17.16 5.14
CA TRP A 130 -3.85 -17.74 5.40
C TRP A 130 -4.95 -16.68 5.41
N THR A 131 -4.76 -15.56 6.11
CA THR A 131 -5.73 -14.46 6.14
C THR A 131 -5.93 -13.83 4.77
N ALA A 132 -4.87 -13.61 3.99
CA ALA A 132 -4.99 -13.10 2.63
C ALA A 132 -5.73 -14.07 1.71
N TRP A 133 -5.46 -15.37 1.83
CA TRP A 133 -6.15 -16.42 1.08
C TRP A 133 -7.63 -16.48 1.43
N MET A 134 -7.96 -16.48 2.73
CA MET A 134 -9.35 -16.49 3.19
C MET A 134 -10.10 -15.23 2.79
N ALA A 135 -9.47 -14.06 2.89
CA ALA A 135 -10.07 -12.80 2.45
C ALA A 135 -10.41 -12.80 0.95
N TYR A 136 -9.58 -13.44 0.12
CA TYR A 136 -9.84 -13.59 -1.31
C TYR A 136 -11.00 -14.57 -1.60
N LEU A 137 -11.05 -15.72 -0.89
CA LEU A 137 -12.08 -16.74 -1.11
C LEU A 137 -13.42 -16.34 -0.51
N ALA A 138 -13.41 -15.78 0.67
CA ALA A 138 -14.57 -15.38 1.44
C ALA A 138 -14.36 -13.94 1.94
N PRO A 139 -14.72 -12.94 1.12
CA PRO A 139 -14.66 -11.54 1.55
C PRO A 139 -15.37 -11.37 2.88
N SER A 140 -14.82 -10.52 3.75
CA SER A 140 -15.32 -10.30 5.10
C SER A 140 -16.84 -10.15 5.12
N ASP A 141 -17.50 -10.97 5.95
CA ASP A 141 -18.90 -10.87 6.32
C ASP A 141 -19.04 -10.33 7.77
N ALA A 142 -17.92 -9.86 8.34
CA ALA A 142 -17.92 -9.22 9.64
C ALA A 142 -18.89 -8.03 9.67
N TRP A 143 -19.63 -7.90 10.75
CA TRP A 143 -20.68 -6.88 10.92
C TRP A 143 -20.16 -5.48 10.57
N ASP A 144 -19.02 -5.08 11.14
CA ASP A 144 -18.44 -3.75 10.89
C ASP A 144 -17.96 -3.57 9.44
N GLY A 145 -17.43 -4.64 8.84
CA GLY A 145 -17.00 -4.65 7.44
C GLY A 145 -18.15 -4.30 6.51
N ILE A 146 -19.25 -5.04 6.58
CA ILE A 146 -20.43 -4.85 5.73
C ILE A 146 -21.18 -3.59 6.13
N TRP A 147 -21.30 -3.33 7.45
CA TRP A 147 -22.16 -2.29 7.97
C TRP A 147 -21.71 -0.88 7.55
N TYR A 148 -20.43 -0.55 7.69
CA TYR A 148 -19.99 0.80 7.30
C TYR A 148 -18.70 0.86 6.45
N HIS A 149 -17.69 0.03 6.64
CA HIS A 149 -16.44 0.12 5.88
C HIS A 149 -16.65 -0.12 4.37
N GLU A 150 -17.22 -1.26 4.00
CA GLU A 150 -17.52 -1.57 2.59
C GLU A 150 -18.65 -0.71 2.05
N THR A 151 -19.60 -0.33 2.90
CA THR A 151 -20.68 0.60 2.53
C THR A 151 -20.13 1.96 2.12
N MET A 152 -19.09 2.47 2.81
CA MET A 152 -18.40 3.70 2.42
C MET A 152 -17.72 3.59 1.07
N ILE A 153 -17.02 2.46 0.83
CA ILE A 153 -16.39 2.19 -0.47
C ILE A 153 -17.44 2.12 -1.58
N GLY A 154 -18.52 1.35 -1.36
CA GLY A 154 -19.63 1.24 -2.31
C GLY A 154 -20.29 2.57 -2.61
N TYR A 155 -20.56 3.38 -1.57
CA TYR A 155 -21.10 4.72 -1.73
C TYR A 155 -20.19 5.62 -2.57
N ALA A 156 -18.89 5.63 -2.28
CA ALA A 156 -17.92 6.45 -3.00
C ALA A 156 -17.84 6.08 -4.49
N ILE A 157 -17.94 4.79 -4.82
CA ILE A 157 -17.93 4.32 -6.22
C ILE A 157 -19.23 4.69 -6.92
N GLN A 158 -20.39 4.49 -6.28
CA GLN A 158 -21.71 4.75 -6.88
C GLN A 158 -21.98 6.24 -7.09
N ASN A 159 -21.55 7.07 -6.16
CA ASN A 159 -21.79 8.52 -6.20
C ASN A 159 -20.59 9.31 -6.75
N HIS A 160 -19.55 8.62 -7.19
CA HIS A 160 -18.31 9.20 -7.71
C HIS A 160 -17.64 10.19 -6.76
N GLY A 161 -17.91 10.04 -5.45
CA GLY A 161 -17.42 10.93 -4.42
C GLY A 161 -17.92 10.57 -3.01
N TYR A 162 -17.33 11.22 -2.02
CA TYR A 162 -17.63 10.94 -0.61
C TYR A 162 -17.47 12.19 0.30
N ALA A 163 -17.54 13.40 -0.24
CA ALA A 163 -17.39 14.61 0.56
C ALA A 163 -18.39 14.64 1.73
N THR A 164 -19.64 14.30 1.45
CA THR A 164 -20.67 14.07 2.47
C THR A 164 -21.46 12.84 2.07
N MET A 165 -21.46 11.82 2.94
CA MET A 165 -22.22 10.60 2.71
C MET A 165 -23.60 10.72 3.40
N HIS A 166 -24.64 10.33 2.69
CA HIS A 166 -25.99 10.20 3.21
C HIS A 166 -26.38 8.73 3.21
N LEU A 167 -26.30 8.10 4.39
CA LEU A 167 -26.58 6.69 4.60
C LEU A 167 -27.80 6.54 5.53
N PRO A 168 -28.52 5.41 5.45
CA PRO A 168 -29.62 5.14 6.36
C PRO A 168 -29.19 5.11 7.84
N MET A 169 -30.13 5.40 8.73
CA MET A 169 -29.97 5.30 10.19
C MET A 169 -28.76 6.15 10.70
N ASN A 170 -28.07 5.67 11.71
CA ASN A 170 -26.94 6.36 12.34
C ASN A 170 -25.64 6.22 11.54
N LEU A 171 -25.64 5.48 10.43
CA LEU A 171 -24.43 5.24 9.61
C LEU A 171 -23.87 6.51 9.00
N THR A 172 -24.72 7.49 8.67
CA THR A 172 -24.29 8.80 8.18
C THR A 172 -23.31 9.48 9.13
N GLN A 173 -23.59 9.46 10.42
CA GLN A 173 -22.75 10.09 11.43
C GLN A 173 -21.42 9.35 11.57
N GLN A 174 -21.45 8.02 11.60
CA GLN A 174 -20.26 7.20 11.65
C GLN A 174 -19.39 7.39 10.40
N ALA A 175 -19.96 7.22 9.19
CA ALA A 175 -19.25 7.34 7.93
C ALA A 175 -18.62 8.73 7.70
N ASN A 176 -19.21 9.80 8.24
CA ASN A 176 -18.65 11.15 8.12
C ASN A 176 -17.72 11.53 9.28
N GLY A 177 -17.76 10.83 10.41
CA GLY A 177 -16.97 11.13 11.60
C GLY A 177 -15.66 10.38 11.72
N TYR A 178 -15.52 9.21 11.05
CA TYR A 178 -14.31 8.40 11.14
C TYR A 178 -13.26 8.78 10.08
N PRO A 179 -11.95 8.59 10.38
CA PRO A 179 -10.87 8.67 9.39
C PRO A 179 -11.08 7.61 8.30
N ARG A 180 -11.02 8.01 7.03
CA ARG A 180 -11.39 7.15 5.88
C ARG A 180 -10.20 6.55 5.13
N ASN A 181 -8.98 6.69 5.64
CA ASN A 181 -7.79 6.30 4.89
C ASN A 181 -7.74 4.79 4.58
N CYS A 182 -8.18 3.93 5.52
CA CYS A 182 -8.23 2.48 5.32
C CYS A 182 -9.21 2.11 4.21
N GLU A 183 -10.44 2.65 4.27
CA GLU A 183 -11.49 2.42 3.28
C GLU A 183 -11.08 2.95 1.90
N MET A 184 -10.43 4.12 1.86
CA MET A 184 -9.95 4.69 0.59
C MET A 184 -8.80 3.91 0.00
N THR A 185 -7.96 3.29 0.83
CA THR A 185 -6.95 2.32 0.34
C THR A 185 -7.65 1.05 -0.19
N GLY A 186 -8.68 0.55 0.48
CA GLY A 186 -9.52 -0.55 -0.02
C GLY A 186 -10.20 -0.19 -1.35
N LEU A 187 -10.73 1.03 -1.46
CA LEU A 187 -11.34 1.54 -2.69
C LEU A 187 -10.39 1.48 -3.89
N TRP A 188 -9.09 1.75 -3.71
CA TRP A 188 -8.07 1.62 -4.77
C TRP A 188 -8.11 0.26 -5.43
N PHE A 189 -8.19 -0.80 -4.62
CA PHE A 189 -8.19 -2.17 -5.13
C PHE A 189 -9.54 -2.56 -5.76
N VAL A 190 -10.65 -2.11 -5.17
CA VAL A 190 -12.00 -2.48 -5.60
C VAL A 190 -12.42 -1.76 -6.87
N ILE A 191 -12.10 -0.47 -7.05
CA ILE A 191 -12.57 0.35 -8.18
C ILE A 191 -12.12 -0.18 -9.55
N PHE A 192 -10.97 -0.87 -9.59
CA PHE A 192 -10.44 -1.47 -10.81
C PHE A 192 -10.85 -2.93 -10.99
N THR A 193 -11.24 -3.62 -9.91
CA THR A 193 -11.48 -5.07 -9.89
C THR A 193 -12.86 -5.41 -9.35
N ASP A 194 -12.89 -6.05 -8.20
CA ASP A 194 -14.11 -6.45 -7.50
C ASP A 194 -13.88 -6.46 -5.96
N ARG A 195 -14.94 -6.77 -5.21
CA ARG A 195 -14.96 -6.80 -3.75
C ARG A 195 -13.91 -7.74 -3.12
N ARG A 196 -13.44 -8.77 -3.83
CA ARG A 196 -12.53 -9.79 -3.28
C ARG A 196 -11.18 -9.22 -2.86
N LEU A 197 -10.81 -8.05 -3.36
CA LEU A 197 -9.54 -7.40 -3.02
C LEU A 197 -9.69 -6.31 -1.95
N VAL A 198 -10.84 -6.16 -1.32
CA VAL A 198 -11.09 -5.09 -0.32
C VAL A 198 -10.17 -5.19 0.88
N GLU A 199 -9.85 -6.41 1.32
CA GLU A 199 -8.98 -6.68 2.48
C GLU A 199 -7.47 -6.73 2.15
N LEU A 200 -7.11 -6.69 0.89
CA LEU A 200 -5.70 -6.76 0.47
C LEU A 200 -4.82 -5.68 1.10
N PRO A 201 -5.26 -4.41 1.24
CA PRO A 201 -4.47 -3.37 1.91
C PRO A 201 -4.07 -3.73 3.33
N ASN A 202 -4.99 -4.29 4.11
CA ASN A 202 -4.75 -4.67 5.49
C ASN A 202 -3.65 -5.74 5.60
N SER A 203 -3.69 -6.73 4.70
CA SER A 203 -2.66 -7.77 4.61
C SER A 203 -1.30 -7.20 4.21
N LEU A 204 -1.24 -6.27 3.25
CA LEU A 204 0.00 -5.63 2.81
C LEU A 204 0.63 -4.76 3.91
N MET A 205 -0.18 -3.99 4.63
CA MET A 205 0.30 -3.16 5.75
C MET A 205 0.80 -4.00 6.91
N ALA A 206 0.17 -5.13 7.21
CA ALA A 206 0.63 -6.06 8.24
C ALA A 206 2.00 -6.66 7.90
N VAL A 207 2.26 -7.01 6.64
CA VAL A 207 3.58 -7.47 6.18
C VAL A 207 4.63 -6.38 6.36
N ALA A 208 4.37 -5.15 5.92
CA ALA A 208 5.30 -4.04 6.06
C ALA A 208 5.65 -3.73 7.53
N THR A 209 4.68 -3.86 8.43
CA THR A 209 4.89 -3.66 9.88
C THR A 209 5.74 -4.77 10.49
N ALA A 210 5.50 -6.04 10.11
CA ALA A 210 6.28 -7.18 10.60
C ALA A 210 7.77 -7.06 10.20
N ASP A 211 8.07 -6.66 8.97
CA ASP A 211 9.44 -6.47 8.49
C ASP A 211 10.18 -5.34 9.23
N SER A 212 9.51 -4.25 9.58
CA SER A 212 10.12 -3.15 10.32
C SER A 212 10.54 -3.54 11.74
N HIS A 213 9.77 -4.39 12.42
CA HIS A 213 10.12 -4.91 13.74
C HIS A 213 11.29 -5.90 13.69
N CYS A 214 11.35 -6.76 12.70
CA CYS A 214 12.46 -7.72 12.55
C CYS A 214 13.81 -7.03 12.29
N SER A 215 13.83 -5.97 11.51
CA SER A 215 15.06 -5.23 11.19
C SER A 215 15.57 -4.40 12.37
N GLY A 216 14.69 -3.85 13.22
CA GLY A 216 15.06 -3.16 14.45
C GLY A 216 15.77 -4.07 15.47
N LEU A 217 15.39 -5.34 15.54
CA LEU A 217 16.03 -6.34 16.41
C LEU A 217 17.43 -6.77 15.93
N VAL A 218 17.71 -6.68 14.64
CA VAL A 218 19.03 -7.00 14.08
C VAL A 218 20.03 -5.88 14.32
N THR A 219 19.63 -4.61 14.24
CA THR A 219 20.51 -3.45 14.43
C THR A 219 20.84 -3.18 15.88
N SER A 220 19.94 -3.43 16.83
CA SER A 220 20.16 -3.17 18.27
C SER A 220 21.16 -4.13 18.96
N ARG A 221 21.71 -5.12 18.28
CA ARG A 221 22.71 -6.06 18.82
C ARG A 221 24.12 -5.86 18.26
N CYS A 222 24.33 -4.85 17.42
CA CYS A 222 25.66 -4.51 16.89
C CYS A 222 26.28 -3.28 17.58
N THR A 223 25.63 -2.73 18.60
CA THR A 223 26.17 -1.72 19.54
C THR A 223 26.38 -2.36 20.91
#